data_76916d268718dcd7e3739c4f28a919a0
#
_entry.id   76916d268718dcd7e3739c4f28a919a0
#
_cell.length_a   1.000
_cell.length_b   1.000
_cell.length_c   1.000
_cell.angle_alpha   90.00
_cell.angle_beta   90.00
_cell.angle_gamma   90.00
#
_symmetry.space_group_name_H-M   'P 1'
#
loop_
_entity.id
_entity.type
_entity.pdbx_description
1 polymer ?
#
loop_
_entity_poly.entity_id
_entity_poly.type
_entity_poly.pdbx_seq_one_letter_code
_entity_poly.pdbx_strand_id
1 'polypeptide(L)'
;MLYSCASIGRPDGGPIDETPPRFIGSNPAAGALNNKRTKVSLVFDEFIKLEKATEKVVVSPPQIQQPEIKASGKRIQVNLLDSLKPNTTYTIDFSDAIVDNNEGNPLGNFAFTFSTGTEIDTMEVAGTLLDASNLEPIKGMLVGLHSNLNDSAFNKLPFERVARTDSRGRFSIRGVAPGKYRIYGLMDADQNFTFNQKSEMIAFHDSLIIPRMEERTRMDTLSLIHISEP
;
A
#
# COMPACT_ATOMS: atom_id res chain seq x y z
N MET A 1 39.41 -54.86 -17.14
CA MET A 1 39.24 -53.45 -16.75
C MET A 1 37.94 -52.97 -17.33
N LEU A 2 36.94 -52.72 -16.47
CA LEU A 2 35.65 -52.19 -16.86
C LEU A 2 35.68 -50.67 -16.61
N TYR A 3 35.63 -49.87 -17.68
CA TYR A 3 35.45 -48.41 -17.58
C TYR A 3 33.95 -48.12 -17.51
N SER A 4 33.48 -47.68 -16.35
CA SER A 4 32.15 -47.12 -16.19
C SER A 4 32.22 -45.60 -16.43
N CYS A 5 31.71 -45.11 -17.55
CA CYS A 5 31.50 -43.70 -17.78
C CYS A 5 30.14 -43.30 -17.14
N ALA A 6 30.18 -42.73 -15.94
CA ALA A 6 29.00 -42.05 -15.42
C ALA A 6 28.89 -40.67 -16.10
N SER A 7 27.93 -40.48 -16.94
CA SER A 7 27.59 -39.14 -17.46
C SER A 7 26.80 -38.41 -16.37
N ILE A 8 27.34 -37.30 -15.89
CA ILE A 8 26.63 -36.39 -14.97
C ILE A 8 25.59 -35.64 -15.84
N GLY A 9 24.38 -36.13 -15.88
CA GLY A 9 23.24 -35.37 -16.40
C GLY A 9 22.97 -34.21 -15.45
N ARG A 10 23.09 -32.98 -15.93
CA ARG A 10 22.50 -31.83 -15.21
C ARG A 10 20.99 -32.04 -15.26
N PRO A 11 20.27 -32.03 -14.14
CA PRO A 11 18.81 -32.01 -14.18
C PRO A 11 18.39 -30.73 -14.91
N ASP A 12 17.69 -30.89 -16.03
CA ASP A 12 17.01 -29.78 -16.67
C ASP A 12 15.97 -29.30 -15.64
N GLY A 13 16.09 -28.03 -15.21
CA GLY A 13 15.11 -27.42 -14.32
C GLY A 13 13.70 -27.54 -14.89
N GLY A 14 12.72 -27.69 -14.02
CA GLY A 14 11.31 -27.64 -14.44
C GLY A 14 10.97 -26.29 -15.12
N PRO A 15 9.75 -26.15 -15.68
CA PRO A 15 9.29 -24.87 -16.20
C PRO A 15 9.38 -23.80 -15.10
N ILE A 16 9.77 -22.59 -15.50
CA ILE A 16 9.82 -21.42 -14.59
C ILE A 16 8.42 -21.16 -14.06
N ASP A 17 8.28 -20.97 -12.75
CA ASP A 17 7.01 -20.58 -12.15
C ASP A 17 6.79 -19.07 -12.38
N GLU A 18 5.68 -18.73 -13.06
CA GLU A 18 5.28 -17.35 -13.31
C GLU A 18 4.09 -16.94 -12.40
N THR A 19 3.70 -17.81 -11.47
CA THR A 19 2.55 -17.58 -10.59
C THR A 19 2.96 -16.67 -9.43
N PRO A 20 2.28 -15.55 -9.18
CA PRO A 20 2.55 -14.72 -8.01
C PRO A 20 2.02 -15.38 -6.73
N PRO A 21 2.63 -15.07 -5.56
CA PRO A 21 2.15 -15.54 -4.26
C PRO A 21 0.73 -15.07 -4.00
N ARG A 22 -0.06 -15.87 -3.26
CA ARG A 22 -1.42 -15.53 -2.87
C ARG A 22 -1.54 -15.38 -1.37
N PHE A 23 -2.20 -14.31 -0.95
CA PHE A 23 -2.58 -14.12 0.44
C PHE A 23 -3.65 -15.15 0.84
N ILE A 24 -3.42 -15.89 1.95
CA ILE A 24 -4.33 -16.92 2.45
C ILE A 24 -4.91 -16.61 3.82
N GLY A 25 -4.33 -15.69 4.59
CA GLY A 25 -4.90 -15.33 5.87
C GLY A 25 -4.02 -14.41 6.70
N SER A 26 -4.57 -13.92 7.80
CA SER A 26 -3.89 -12.98 8.69
C SER A 26 -4.37 -13.09 10.14
N ASN A 27 -3.56 -12.54 11.05
CA ASN A 27 -3.94 -12.30 12.43
C ASN A 27 -3.43 -10.91 12.86
N PRO A 28 -4.33 -9.93 13.15
CA PRO A 28 -5.80 -10.04 13.10
C PRO A 28 -6.32 -10.39 11.70
N ALA A 29 -7.58 -10.80 11.58
CA ALA A 29 -8.21 -11.02 10.28
C ALA A 29 -8.22 -9.73 9.45
N ALA A 30 -8.20 -9.86 8.12
CA ALA A 30 -8.38 -8.70 7.25
C ALA A 30 -9.75 -8.07 7.53
N GLY A 31 -9.79 -6.74 7.66
CA GLY A 31 -11.00 -6.03 8.03
C GLY A 31 -11.42 -6.19 9.49
N ALA A 32 -10.57 -6.69 10.39
CA ALA A 32 -10.90 -6.83 11.81
C ALA A 32 -11.28 -5.49 12.43
N LEU A 33 -12.33 -5.49 13.25
CA LEU A 33 -12.81 -4.35 14.02
C LEU A 33 -12.36 -4.46 15.48
N ASN A 34 -12.36 -3.33 16.20
CA ASN A 34 -11.98 -3.26 17.61
C ASN A 34 -10.62 -3.90 17.93
N ASN A 35 -9.71 -3.86 16.95
CA ASN A 35 -8.39 -4.45 17.11
C ASN A 35 -7.54 -3.62 18.08
N LYS A 36 -6.97 -4.29 19.07
CA LYS A 36 -6.06 -3.70 20.08
C LYS A 36 -4.61 -4.14 19.89
N ARG A 37 -4.35 -5.01 18.91
CA ARG A 37 -3.02 -5.59 18.70
C ARG A 37 -2.22 -4.74 17.75
N THR A 38 -0.98 -4.45 18.14
CA THR A 38 0.01 -3.77 17.29
C THR A 38 0.75 -4.73 16.36
N LYS A 39 0.65 -6.03 16.61
CA LYS A 39 1.30 -7.06 15.79
C LYS A 39 0.32 -7.62 14.78
N VAL A 40 0.73 -7.59 13.51
CA VAL A 40 0.01 -8.16 12.37
C VAL A 40 0.86 -9.27 11.76
N SER A 41 0.24 -10.42 11.50
CA SER A 41 0.88 -11.54 10.78
C SER A 41 0.07 -11.84 9.53
N LEU A 42 0.70 -11.80 8.37
CA LEU A 42 0.11 -12.15 7.07
C LEU A 42 0.70 -13.48 6.63
N VAL A 43 -0.12 -14.35 6.04
CA VAL A 43 0.27 -15.70 5.60
C VAL A 43 -0.02 -15.86 4.12
N PHE A 44 0.91 -16.47 3.40
CA PHE A 44 0.86 -16.70 1.96
C PHE A 44 0.94 -18.20 1.64
N ASP A 45 0.55 -18.59 0.45
CA ASP A 45 0.56 -19.99 0.00
C ASP A 45 1.98 -20.50 -0.31
N GLU A 46 2.94 -19.60 -0.54
CA GLU A 46 4.32 -19.94 -0.85
C GLU A 46 5.35 -19.11 -0.07
N PHE A 47 6.64 -19.38 -0.26
CA PHE A 47 7.72 -18.63 0.33
C PHE A 47 7.83 -17.25 -0.31
N ILE A 48 7.89 -16.21 0.52
CA ILE A 48 7.90 -14.82 0.06
C ILE A 48 9.10 -14.06 0.61
N LYS A 49 9.47 -13.00 -0.11
CA LYS A 49 10.43 -11.98 0.35
C LYS A 49 9.84 -10.59 0.16
N LEU A 50 10.40 -9.61 0.86
CA LEU A 50 10.06 -8.21 0.70
C LEU A 50 11.17 -7.48 -0.04
N GLU A 51 10.82 -6.88 -1.15
CA GLU A 51 11.73 -6.03 -1.92
C GLU A 51 11.57 -4.57 -1.57
N LYS A 52 12.68 -3.94 -1.14
CA LYS A 52 12.73 -2.51 -0.79
C LYS A 52 11.62 -2.09 0.17
N ALA A 53 11.41 -2.88 1.23
CA ALA A 53 10.32 -2.67 2.19
C ALA A 53 10.30 -1.24 2.77
N THR A 54 11.46 -0.67 3.08
CA THR A 54 11.60 0.70 3.62
C THR A 54 11.16 1.80 2.64
N GLU A 55 11.24 1.53 1.33
CA GLU A 55 10.84 2.47 0.29
C GLU A 55 9.37 2.30 -0.13
N LYS A 56 8.88 1.05 -0.13
CA LYS A 56 7.59 0.70 -0.72
C LYS A 56 6.47 0.56 0.31
N VAL A 57 6.77 0.07 1.52
CA VAL A 57 5.73 -0.19 2.52
C VAL A 57 5.40 1.08 3.28
N VAL A 58 4.13 1.40 3.34
CA VAL A 58 3.60 2.59 4.04
C VAL A 58 2.51 2.17 5.01
N VAL A 59 2.61 2.64 6.25
CA VAL A 59 1.56 2.50 7.25
C VAL A 59 0.77 3.80 7.35
N SER A 60 -0.55 3.73 7.27
CA SER A 60 -1.46 4.87 7.38
C SER A 60 -2.53 4.59 8.45
N PRO A 61 -2.66 5.43 9.50
CA PRO A 61 -1.90 6.63 9.83
C PRO A 61 -0.40 6.38 9.98
N PRO A 62 0.44 7.39 9.68
CA PRO A 62 1.89 7.23 9.78
C PRO A 62 2.32 6.94 11.22
N GLN A 63 3.42 6.21 11.35
CA GLN A 63 4.02 5.82 12.62
C GLN A 63 5.28 6.65 12.83
N ILE A 64 5.41 7.32 13.96
CA ILE A 64 6.62 8.09 14.29
C ILE A 64 7.80 7.14 14.55
N GLN A 65 7.56 6.04 15.26
CA GLN A 65 8.53 4.96 15.37
C GLN A 65 8.36 4.02 14.18
N GLN A 66 9.42 3.85 13.42
CA GLN A 66 9.38 2.98 12.24
C GLN A 66 8.90 1.57 12.61
N PRO A 67 7.87 1.03 11.94
CA PRO A 67 7.39 -0.30 12.21
C PRO A 67 8.43 -1.35 11.83
N GLU A 68 8.53 -2.40 12.63
CA GLU A 68 9.34 -3.56 12.27
C GLU A 68 8.58 -4.45 11.29
N ILE A 69 9.12 -4.60 10.09
CA ILE A 69 8.50 -5.42 9.04
C ILE A 69 9.49 -6.51 8.61
N LYS A 70 9.11 -7.76 8.78
CA LYS A 70 9.97 -8.92 8.50
C LYS A 70 9.21 -9.98 7.71
N ALA A 71 9.82 -10.48 6.64
CA ALA A 71 9.37 -11.68 5.93
C ALA A 71 10.17 -12.89 6.41
N SER A 72 9.49 -13.99 6.66
CA SER A 72 10.11 -15.27 7.04
C SER A 72 9.26 -16.44 6.55
N GLY A 73 9.81 -17.23 5.65
CA GLY A 73 9.10 -18.33 5.03
C GLY A 73 7.87 -17.84 4.26
N LYS A 74 6.69 -18.32 4.64
CA LYS A 74 5.39 -17.96 4.04
C LYS A 74 4.68 -16.84 4.81
N ARG A 75 5.39 -16.05 5.62
CA ARG A 75 4.78 -15.07 6.52
C ARG A 75 5.47 -13.72 6.47
N ILE A 76 4.65 -12.66 6.58
CA ILE A 76 5.11 -11.33 6.92
C ILE A 76 4.62 -11.00 8.32
N GLN A 77 5.51 -10.49 9.15
CA GLN A 77 5.19 -9.94 10.46
C GLN A 77 5.42 -8.43 10.43
N VAL A 78 4.41 -7.68 10.86
CA VAL A 78 4.47 -6.24 11.07
C VAL A 78 4.23 -5.97 12.54
N ASN A 79 5.14 -5.23 13.18
CA ASN A 79 5.00 -4.78 14.55
C ASN A 79 4.97 -3.25 14.54
N LEU A 80 3.82 -2.67 14.82
CA LEU A 80 3.63 -1.24 14.98
C LEU A 80 4.15 -0.87 16.37
N LEU A 81 5.10 0.07 16.44
CA LEU A 81 5.75 0.45 17.69
C LEU A 81 5.01 1.56 18.42
N ASP A 82 4.30 2.40 17.70
CA ASP A 82 3.44 3.43 18.29
C ASP A 82 2.15 2.82 18.86
N SER A 83 1.61 3.47 19.87
CA SER A 83 0.27 3.14 20.39
C SER A 83 -0.79 3.38 19.33
N LEU A 84 -1.70 2.43 19.18
CA LEU A 84 -2.80 2.56 18.22
C LEU A 84 -3.76 3.68 18.66
N LYS A 85 -4.09 4.57 17.72
CA LYS A 85 -5.12 5.61 17.91
C LYS A 85 -6.49 4.95 18.03
N PRO A 86 -7.38 5.41 18.93
CA PRO A 86 -8.74 4.86 19.04
C PRO A 86 -9.58 5.23 17.81
N ASN A 87 -10.59 4.42 17.52
CA ASN A 87 -11.57 4.62 16.44
C ASN A 87 -10.93 4.99 15.11
N THR A 88 -9.88 4.26 14.74
CA THR A 88 -9.04 4.60 13.59
C THR A 88 -8.84 3.39 12.69
N THR A 89 -9.06 3.58 11.41
CA THR A 89 -8.73 2.59 10.38
C THR A 89 -7.23 2.65 10.07
N TYR A 90 -6.56 1.52 10.16
CA TYR A 90 -5.15 1.34 9.81
C TYR A 90 -5.04 0.61 8.48
N THR A 91 -4.22 1.12 7.59
CA THR A 91 -3.86 0.48 6.33
C THR A 91 -2.35 0.29 6.26
N ILE A 92 -1.91 -0.92 5.99
CA ILE A 92 -0.51 -1.24 5.70
C ILE A 92 -0.46 -1.54 4.20
N ASP A 93 0.05 -0.60 3.44
CA ASP A 93 0.19 -0.72 1.98
C ASP A 93 1.57 -1.26 1.67
N PHE A 94 1.62 -2.44 1.09
CA PHE A 94 2.86 -3.09 0.65
C PHE A 94 3.20 -2.75 -0.80
N SER A 95 2.29 -2.11 -1.53
CA SER A 95 2.46 -1.84 -2.96
C SER A 95 2.83 -3.13 -3.71
N ASP A 96 3.94 -3.15 -4.42
CA ASP A 96 4.52 -4.29 -5.13
C ASP A 96 5.75 -4.89 -4.41
N ALA A 97 5.87 -4.66 -3.09
CA ALA A 97 7.02 -5.13 -2.31
C ALA A 97 7.02 -6.64 -2.06
N ILE A 98 5.83 -7.28 -2.07
CA ILE A 98 5.72 -8.72 -1.79
C ILE A 98 5.94 -9.48 -3.10
N VAL A 99 6.97 -10.31 -3.11
CA VAL A 99 7.31 -11.16 -4.25
C VAL A 99 7.58 -12.58 -3.76
N ASP A 100 7.43 -13.58 -4.65
CA ASP A 100 7.88 -14.92 -4.32
C ASP A 100 9.40 -14.96 -4.10
N ASN A 101 9.87 -15.94 -3.35
CA ASN A 101 11.28 -16.02 -2.96
C ASN A 101 12.19 -16.52 -4.08
N ASN A 102 11.69 -17.30 -5.00
CA ASN A 102 12.49 -17.99 -6.01
C ASN A 102 12.62 -17.13 -7.28
N GLU A 103 11.55 -16.93 -7.99
CA GLU A 103 11.50 -16.26 -9.30
C GLU A 103 11.36 -14.74 -9.17
N GLY A 104 10.78 -14.25 -8.06
CA GLY A 104 10.58 -12.84 -7.82
C GLY A 104 9.28 -12.29 -8.42
N ASN A 105 8.30 -13.15 -8.70
CA ASN A 105 6.99 -12.72 -9.21
C ASN A 105 6.25 -11.86 -8.19
N PRO A 106 5.85 -10.62 -8.53
CA PRO A 106 5.20 -9.75 -7.58
C PRO A 106 3.74 -10.12 -7.37
N LEU A 107 3.28 -10.09 -6.09
CA LEU A 107 1.86 -10.20 -5.76
C LEU A 107 1.03 -9.05 -6.38
N GLY A 108 1.67 -7.93 -6.67
CA GLY A 108 1.02 -6.70 -7.12
C GLY A 108 0.65 -5.80 -5.95
N ASN A 109 -0.25 -4.85 -6.20
CA ASN A 109 -0.65 -3.87 -5.19
C ASN A 109 -1.46 -4.54 -4.09
N PHE A 110 -0.81 -4.82 -2.96
CA PHE A 110 -1.44 -5.43 -1.80
C PHE A 110 -1.48 -4.46 -0.61
N ALA A 111 -2.66 -4.29 -0.02
CA ALA A 111 -2.85 -3.53 1.19
C ALA A 111 -3.65 -4.33 2.21
N PHE A 112 -3.23 -4.26 3.47
CA PHE A 112 -3.90 -4.89 4.60
C PHE A 112 -4.54 -3.82 5.48
N THR A 113 -5.82 -4.02 5.85
CA THR A 113 -6.59 -3.04 6.61
C THR A 113 -7.23 -3.67 7.84
N PHE A 114 -7.25 -2.94 8.95
CA PHE A 114 -8.01 -3.23 10.16
C PHE A 114 -8.45 -1.93 10.85
N SER A 115 -9.38 -2.00 11.80
CA SER A 115 -9.81 -0.83 12.58
C SER A 115 -9.68 -1.09 14.07
N THR A 116 -9.32 -0.05 14.82
CA THR A 116 -9.40 -0.03 16.30
C THR A 116 -10.79 0.35 16.79
N GLY A 117 -11.66 0.82 15.91
CA GLY A 117 -13.05 1.16 16.16
C GLY A 117 -14.02 0.09 15.68
N THR A 118 -15.30 0.44 15.68
CA THR A 118 -16.41 -0.41 15.26
C THR A 118 -16.68 -0.42 13.77
N GLU A 119 -16.00 0.46 13.03
CA GLU A 119 -16.18 0.64 11.58
C GLU A 119 -14.82 0.72 10.88
N ILE A 120 -14.83 0.47 9.58
CA ILE A 120 -13.69 0.69 8.68
C ILE A 120 -14.03 1.82 7.74
N ASP A 121 -13.16 2.83 7.69
CA ASP A 121 -13.24 3.85 6.67
C ASP A 121 -12.86 3.24 5.32
N THR A 122 -13.72 3.39 4.32
CA THR A 122 -13.56 2.74 3.01
C THR A 122 -13.29 3.70 1.87
N MET A 123 -13.30 5.01 2.14
CA MET A 123 -13.05 6.00 1.09
C MET A 123 -11.57 6.04 0.71
N GLU A 124 -11.33 6.47 -0.50
CA GLU A 124 -10.00 6.56 -1.11
C GLU A 124 -9.82 7.94 -1.75
N VAL A 125 -8.62 8.49 -1.61
CA VAL A 125 -8.17 9.68 -2.34
C VAL A 125 -6.99 9.27 -3.21
N ALA A 126 -7.17 9.33 -4.51
CA ALA A 126 -6.15 8.95 -5.48
C ALA A 126 -5.85 10.10 -6.44
N GLY A 127 -4.64 10.12 -6.97
CA GLY A 127 -4.20 11.13 -7.91
C GLY A 127 -2.82 10.87 -8.48
N THR A 128 -2.30 11.88 -9.18
CA THR A 128 -0.95 11.85 -9.73
C THR A 128 -0.21 13.11 -9.29
N LEU A 129 1.02 12.97 -8.87
CA LEU A 129 1.90 14.04 -8.46
C LEU A 129 2.96 14.25 -9.52
N LEU A 130 3.05 15.50 -10.01
CA LEU A 130 3.96 15.90 -11.07
C LEU A 130 4.86 17.03 -10.58
N ASP A 131 6.06 17.08 -11.12
CA ASP A 131 6.96 18.24 -10.96
C ASP A 131 6.39 19.45 -11.69
N ALA A 132 6.30 20.58 -10.99
CA ALA A 132 5.72 21.80 -11.55
C ALA A 132 6.56 22.44 -12.68
N SER A 133 7.84 22.12 -12.78
CA SER A 133 8.75 22.69 -13.76
C SER A 133 8.69 22.01 -15.12
N ASN A 134 8.48 20.68 -15.14
CA ASN A 134 8.59 19.87 -16.37
C ASN A 134 7.43 18.89 -16.56
N LEU A 135 6.49 18.81 -15.60
CA LEU A 135 5.34 17.90 -15.58
C LEU A 135 5.72 16.42 -15.57
N GLU A 136 6.94 16.10 -15.15
CA GLU A 136 7.36 14.72 -14.98
C GLU A 136 6.81 14.12 -13.69
N PRO A 137 6.49 12.81 -13.67
CA PRO A 137 6.00 12.14 -12.47
C PRO A 137 7.08 12.05 -11.39
N ILE A 138 6.72 12.42 -10.15
CA ILE A 138 7.62 12.32 -9.00
C ILE A 138 7.37 10.99 -8.29
N LYS A 139 8.40 10.13 -8.27
CA LYS A 139 8.39 8.84 -7.59
C LYS A 139 8.84 8.98 -6.13
N GLY A 140 8.21 8.20 -5.24
CA GLY A 140 8.67 8.02 -3.86
C GLY A 140 8.31 9.16 -2.92
N MET A 141 7.61 10.20 -3.39
CA MET A 141 7.14 11.30 -2.57
C MET A 141 5.98 10.86 -1.68
N LEU A 142 6.01 11.26 -0.43
CA LEU A 142 4.92 11.04 0.50
C LEU A 142 3.77 12.00 0.16
N VAL A 143 2.55 11.48 0.05
CA VAL A 143 1.34 12.29 -0.10
C VAL A 143 0.46 12.08 1.11
N GLY A 144 0.04 13.16 1.76
CA GLY A 144 -0.69 13.09 3.01
C GLY A 144 -1.90 14.00 3.07
N LEU A 145 -2.82 13.66 3.95
CA LEU A 145 -4.06 14.38 4.23
C LEU A 145 -4.04 14.99 5.64
N HIS A 146 -4.59 16.20 5.74
CA HIS A 146 -4.93 16.86 7.00
C HIS A 146 -6.42 17.21 7.02
N SER A 147 -7.14 16.81 8.06
CA SER A 147 -8.50 17.29 8.35
C SER A 147 -8.48 18.66 9.02
N ASN A 148 -7.37 19.01 9.68
CA ASN A 148 -7.12 20.36 10.16
C ASN A 148 -6.82 21.30 9.00
N LEU A 149 -7.76 22.20 8.69
CA LEU A 149 -7.69 23.09 7.54
C LEU A 149 -6.84 24.35 7.75
N ASN A 150 -6.23 24.52 8.93
CA ASN A 150 -5.28 25.61 9.18
C ASN A 150 -4.01 25.42 8.34
N ASP A 151 -3.52 26.50 7.74
CA ASP A 151 -2.30 26.47 6.91
C ASP A 151 -1.06 26.04 7.73
N SER A 152 -1.06 26.28 9.06
CA SER A 152 0.02 25.85 9.94
C SER A 152 0.00 24.35 10.28
N ALA A 153 -1.05 23.61 9.92
CA ALA A 153 -1.13 22.18 10.22
C ALA A 153 -0.01 21.42 9.55
N PHE A 154 0.27 21.73 8.28
CA PHE A 154 1.32 21.11 7.50
C PHE A 154 2.73 21.20 8.12
N ASN A 155 3.01 22.28 8.85
CA ASN A 155 4.30 22.53 9.48
C ASN A 155 4.39 22.05 10.92
N LYS A 156 3.26 21.74 11.57
CA LYS A 156 3.21 21.48 13.01
C LYS A 156 2.68 20.10 13.38
N LEU A 157 1.91 19.49 12.49
CA LEU A 157 1.25 18.22 12.76
C LEU A 157 1.68 17.19 11.71
N PRO A 158 1.91 15.94 12.11
CA PRO A 158 2.12 14.87 11.16
C PRO A 158 0.84 14.62 10.36
N PHE A 159 0.99 14.11 9.15
CA PHE A 159 -0.16 13.71 8.33
C PHE A 159 -1.08 12.73 9.08
N GLU A 160 -2.37 12.83 8.83
CA GLU A 160 -3.36 11.89 9.38
C GLU A 160 -3.47 10.62 8.55
N ARG A 161 -3.31 10.75 7.25
CA ARG A 161 -3.33 9.67 6.27
C ARG A 161 -2.23 9.89 5.26
N VAL A 162 -1.59 8.81 4.83
CA VAL A 162 -0.45 8.89 3.91
C VAL A 162 -0.48 7.78 2.88
N ALA A 163 0.08 8.07 1.71
CA ALA A 163 0.50 7.11 0.71
C ALA A 163 1.81 7.59 0.07
N ARG A 164 2.46 6.73 -0.71
CA ARG A 164 3.67 7.07 -1.45
C ARG A 164 3.42 6.99 -2.95
N THR A 165 4.02 7.90 -3.72
CA THR A 165 3.89 7.90 -5.17
C THR A 165 4.68 6.76 -5.81
N ASP A 166 4.09 6.10 -6.81
CA ASP A 166 4.73 5.07 -7.63
C ASP A 166 5.67 5.68 -8.70
N SER A 167 6.25 4.83 -9.56
CA SER A 167 7.14 5.26 -10.65
C SER A 167 6.45 6.16 -11.69
N ARG A 168 5.13 6.23 -11.70
CA ARG A 168 4.32 7.09 -12.56
C ARG A 168 3.75 8.29 -11.81
N GLY A 169 4.24 8.56 -10.59
CA GLY A 169 3.74 9.62 -9.73
C GLY A 169 2.35 9.39 -9.15
N ARG A 170 1.76 8.20 -9.33
CA ARG A 170 0.41 7.90 -8.86
C ARG A 170 0.44 7.50 -7.39
N PHE A 171 -0.56 7.94 -6.65
CA PHE A 171 -0.79 7.58 -5.25
C PHE A 171 -2.25 7.21 -5.03
N SER A 172 -2.49 6.44 -3.96
CA SER A 172 -3.81 6.06 -3.48
C SER A 172 -3.79 6.02 -1.96
N ILE A 173 -4.45 6.97 -1.32
CA ILE A 173 -4.61 7.06 0.13
C ILE A 173 -5.91 6.37 0.50
N ARG A 174 -5.82 5.21 1.12
CA ARG A 174 -6.97 4.38 1.52
C ARG A 174 -7.32 4.55 2.99
N GLY A 175 -8.52 4.11 3.35
CA GLY A 175 -8.99 4.16 4.74
C GLY A 175 -9.29 5.59 5.19
N VAL A 176 -9.82 6.42 4.27
CA VAL A 176 -10.15 7.81 4.55
C VAL A 176 -11.59 7.89 5.06
N ALA A 177 -11.78 8.58 6.18
CA ALA A 177 -13.10 8.88 6.72
C ALA A 177 -13.82 9.95 5.89
N PRO A 178 -15.16 10.03 5.95
CA PRO A 178 -15.88 11.17 5.40
C PRO A 178 -15.40 12.49 6.02
N GLY A 179 -15.16 13.50 5.19
CA GLY A 179 -14.67 14.79 5.71
C GLY A 179 -14.15 15.72 4.62
N LYS A 180 -13.56 16.83 5.09
CA LYS A 180 -12.86 17.80 4.24
C LYS A 180 -11.38 17.74 4.59
N TYR A 181 -10.54 17.67 3.57
CA TYR A 181 -9.10 17.50 3.75
C TYR A 181 -8.33 18.49 2.90
N ARG A 182 -7.18 18.93 3.40
CA ARG A 182 -6.08 19.46 2.59
C ARG A 182 -5.15 18.33 2.24
N ILE A 183 -4.65 18.34 1.01
CA ILE A 183 -3.68 17.35 0.52
C ILE A 183 -2.35 18.04 0.24
N TYR A 184 -1.28 17.39 0.67
CA TYR A 184 0.08 17.85 0.47
C TYR A 184 0.97 16.69 0.04
N GLY A 185 1.98 17.01 -0.78
CA GLY A 185 3.12 16.15 -1.04
C GLY A 185 4.32 16.63 -0.25
N LEU A 186 5.13 15.70 0.25
CA LEU A 186 6.33 15.98 1.02
C LEU A 186 7.45 14.99 0.67
N MET A 187 8.60 15.51 0.28
CA MET A 187 9.82 14.71 0.23
C MET A 187 10.44 14.72 1.63
N ASP A 188 9.85 13.92 2.50
CA ASP A 188 10.15 13.83 3.93
C ASP A 188 11.52 13.15 4.12
N ALA A 189 12.51 13.94 4.48
CA ALA A 189 13.90 13.49 4.60
C ALA A 189 14.19 12.83 5.96
N ASP A 190 13.55 13.29 7.03
CA ASP A 190 13.76 12.82 8.40
C ASP A 190 12.64 11.90 8.91
N GLN A 191 11.64 11.62 8.08
CA GLN A 191 10.54 10.69 8.34
C GLN A 191 9.67 11.08 9.54
N ASN A 192 9.48 12.38 9.74
CA ASN A 192 8.63 12.91 10.80
C ASN A 192 7.20 13.23 10.34
N PHE A 193 6.92 13.11 9.05
CA PHE A 193 5.61 13.34 8.42
C PHE A 193 5.10 14.78 8.55
N THR A 194 6.02 15.74 8.73
CA THR A 194 5.75 17.17 8.85
C THR A 194 6.76 17.96 8.02
N PHE A 195 6.33 19.06 7.40
CA PHE A 195 7.27 19.97 6.75
C PHE A 195 7.99 20.83 7.79
N ASN A 196 9.27 20.55 8.04
CA ASN A 196 10.07 21.24 9.04
C ASN A 196 11.42 21.75 8.49
N GLN A 197 11.84 21.30 7.33
CA GLN A 197 13.11 21.67 6.72
C GLN A 197 12.91 22.36 5.37
N LYS A 198 13.61 23.48 5.14
CA LYS A 198 13.54 24.21 3.86
C LYS A 198 14.09 23.43 2.64
N SER A 199 14.86 22.39 2.90
CA SER A 199 15.40 21.48 1.87
C SER A 199 14.40 20.45 1.39
N GLU A 200 13.29 20.27 2.08
CA GLU A 200 12.25 19.33 1.70
C GLU A 200 11.42 19.90 0.56
N MET A 201 11.23 19.08 -0.48
CA MET A 201 10.35 19.42 -1.59
C MET A 201 8.90 19.22 -1.17
N ILE A 202 8.04 20.18 -1.50
CA ILE A 202 6.63 20.18 -1.18
C ILE A 202 5.76 20.28 -2.42
N ALA A 203 4.56 19.72 -2.33
CA ALA A 203 3.48 19.94 -3.28
C ALA A 203 2.18 20.19 -2.51
N PHE A 204 1.24 20.90 -3.11
CA PHE A 204 -0.07 21.16 -2.52
C PHE A 204 -1.13 21.28 -3.62
N HIS A 205 -2.38 21.15 -3.21
CA HIS A 205 -3.54 21.38 -4.07
C HIS A 205 -4.39 22.49 -3.48
N ASP A 206 -4.81 23.45 -4.32
CA ASP A 206 -5.53 24.66 -3.87
C ASP A 206 -6.91 24.35 -3.29
N SER A 207 -7.59 23.36 -3.84
CA SER A 207 -8.96 23.03 -3.43
C SER A 207 -8.97 21.97 -2.33
N LEU A 208 -10.01 22.01 -1.48
CA LEU A 208 -10.26 20.99 -0.49
C LEU A 208 -10.68 19.68 -1.16
N ILE A 209 -10.15 18.59 -0.67
CA ILE A 209 -10.55 17.24 -1.06
C ILE A 209 -11.73 16.81 -0.19
N ILE A 210 -12.81 16.40 -0.83
CA ILE A 210 -14.01 15.87 -0.16
C ILE A 210 -14.25 14.49 -0.78
N PRO A 211 -13.79 13.40 -0.13
CA PRO A 211 -14.06 12.05 -0.62
C PRO A 211 -15.56 11.82 -0.71
N ARG A 212 -16.00 11.21 -1.81
CA ARG A 212 -17.42 10.89 -2.05
C ARG A 212 -17.51 9.45 -2.51
N MET A 213 -18.58 8.79 -2.12
CA MET A 213 -18.94 7.48 -2.65
C MET A 213 -19.77 7.71 -3.91
N GLU A 214 -19.26 7.34 -5.07
CA GLU A 214 -20.03 7.32 -6.31
C GLU A 214 -20.57 5.92 -6.56
N GLU A 215 -21.88 5.76 -6.57
CA GLU A 215 -22.51 4.55 -7.08
C GLU A 215 -22.35 4.52 -8.61
N ARG A 216 -21.44 3.72 -9.11
CA ARG A 216 -21.37 3.43 -10.54
C ARG A 216 -22.36 2.33 -10.87
N THR A 217 -23.52 2.69 -11.37
CA THR A 217 -24.46 1.73 -11.97
C THR A 217 -23.85 1.24 -13.29
N ARG A 218 -23.33 0.01 -13.31
CA ARG A 218 -22.91 -0.63 -14.53
C ARG A 218 -24.16 -1.12 -15.25
N MET A 219 -24.58 -0.46 -16.33
CA MET A 219 -25.56 -1.02 -17.24
C MET A 219 -24.86 -2.12 -18.05
N ASP A 220 -25.07 -3.36 -17.65
CA ASP A 220 -24.74 -4.48 -18.52
C ASP A 220 -25.80 -4.52 -19.63
N THR A 221 -25.43 -4.06 -20.81
CA THR A 221 -26.28 -4.19 -22.00
C THR A 221 -26.21 -5.65 -22.42
N LEU A 222 -27.19 -6.44 -22.02
CA LEU A 222 -27.44 -7.76 -22.60
C LEU A 222 -27.87 -7.56 -24.05
N SER A 223 -26.99 -7.85 -24.99
CA SER A 223 -27.35 -7.95 -26.40
C SER A 223 -28.21 -9.20 -26.59
N LEU A 224 -29.52 -9.02 -26.82
CA LEU A 224 -30.41 -10.08 -27.27
C LEU A 224 -29.95 -10.54 -28.63
N ILE A 225 -29.37 -11.74 -28.71
CA ILE A 225 -29.15 -12.43 -29.96
C ILE A 225 -30.53 -12.92 -30.43
N HIS A 226 -31.05 -12.32 -31.48
CA HIS A 226 -32.27 -12.78 -32.15
C HIS A 226 -31.90 -14.03 -32.96
N ILE A 227 -32.24 -15.21 -32.44
CA ILE A 227 -32.20 -16.46 -33.22
C ILE A 227 -33.48 -16.50 -34.02
N SER A 228 -33.42 -16.17 -35.32
CA SER A 228 -34.47 -16.48 -36.25
C SER A 228 -34.34 -17.95 -36.63
N GLU A 229 -35.29 -18.75 -36.21
CA GLU A 229 -35.45 -20.12 -36.74
C GLU A 229 -35.87 -20.11 -38.20
N PRO A 230 -35.50 -21.19 -38.96
CA PRO A 230 -35.73 -21.29 -40.39
C PRO A 230 -37.21 -21.53 -40.77
#